data_87a25b2bcc452aa89d7efd8844f0e445
#
_entry.id   87a25b2bcc452aa89d7efd8844f0e445
#
_cell.length_a   1.000
_cell.length_b   1.000
_cell.length_c   1.000
_cell.angle_alpha   90.00
_cell.angle_beta   90.00
_cell.angle_gamma   90.00
#
_symmetry.space_group_name_H-M   'P 1'
#
loop_
_entity.id
_entity.type
_entity.pdbx_description
1 polymer ?
#
loop_
_entity_poly.entity_id
_entity_poly.type
_entity_poly.pdbx_seq_one_letter_code
_entity_poly.pdbx_strand_id
1 'polypeptide(L)'
;MKKSDFFRFENKNDDFPFYNGNPINFTAFQSWFLLIVSVGSVVFFEVGSGFLPRFMHPFINIIIPLSAFAIEVKSNWTKIFRKIYFKAILLVFGVLIVNLIVSIISGFILSKFAGAAANPAVGSLNGNSTFENIIFAVKLIPMLFGEELITIIPFLVILQFGTKTLKLSRKQAVTMAWILSAIIFGAVHLKTYNWNIIQAVIGIGMARLVLTFPYIKTKNIWIATFVHVLNDWCLFLPGLFF
;
A
#
# COMPACT_ATOMS: atom_id res chain seq x y z
N MET A 1 22.37 -13.94 -10.78
CA MET A 1 21.15 -13.70 -11.58
C MET A 1 21.50 -12.81 -12.76
N LYS A 2 21.11 -13.18 -13.98
CA LYS A 2 21.40 -12.36 -15.17
C LYS A 2 20.52 -11.09 -15.14
N LYS A 3 21.06 -9.94 -15.59
CA LYS A 3 20.28 -8.67 -15.68
C LYS A 3 19.03 -8.77 -16.57
N SER A 4 18.99 -9.76 -17.47
CA SER A 4 17.83 -10.09 -18.32
C SER A 4 16.62 -10.64 -17.55
N ASP A 5 16.82 -11.17 -16.34
CA ASP A 5 15.79 -11.83 -15.55
C ASP A 5 14.93 -10.84 -14.78
N PHE A 6 15.40 -9.59 -14.63
CA PHE A 6 14.67 -8.54 -13.93
C PHE A 6 13.40 -8.13 -14.70
N PHE A 7 12.36 -7.81 -13.95
CA PHE A 7 11.19 -7.15 -14.51
C PHE A 7 11.58 -5.79 -15.10
N ARG A 8 11.00 -5.43 -16.25
CA ARG A 8 11.41 -4.24 -17.03
C ARG A 8 11.53 -2.96 -16.19
N PHE A 9 10.67 -2.80 -15.21
CA PHE A 9 10.56 -1.58 -14.41
C PHE A 9 11.43 -1.57 -13.16
N GLU A 10 12.05 -2.69 -12.80
CA GLU A 10 12.89 -2.77 -11.61
C GLU A 10 14.23 -2.06 -11.77
N ASN A 11 14.73 -1.48 -10.67
CA ASN A 11 16.14 -1.18 -10.56
C ASN A 11 16.93 -2.49 -10.47
N LYS A 12 17.90 -2.68 -11.39
CA LYS A 12 18.68 -3.91 -11.52
C LYS A 12 19.88 -3.99 -10.55
N ASN A 13 20.11 -2.93 -9.77
CA ASN A 13 21.23 -2.87 -8.83
C ASN A 13 20.86 -3.47 -7.46
N ASP A 14 19.55 -3.59 -7.18
CA ASP A 14 19.03 -4.06 -5.90
C ASP A 14 18.03 -5.18 -6.10
N ASP A 15 17.96 -6.12 -5.13
CA ASP A 15 16.96 -7.17 -5.12
C ASP A 15 15.85 -6.90 -4.09
N PHE A 16 14.68 -7.52 -4.28
CA PHE A 16 13.66 -7.51 -3.26
C PHE A 16 14.16 -8.27 -2.01
N PRO A 17 13.90 -7.75 -0.81
CA PRO A 17 14.08 -8.55 0.38
C PRO A 17 13.19 -9.80 0.29
N PHE A 18 13.70 -10.92 0.79
CA PHE A 18 13.03 -12.22 0.81
C PHE A 18 12.77 -12.85 -0.57
N TYR A 19 13.23 -12.22 -1.66
CA TYR A 19 13.16 -12.82 -2.98
C TYR A 19 13.82 -14.20 -2.99
N ASN A 20 13.11 -15.16 -3.55
CA ASN A 20 13.57 -16.56 -3.63
C ASN A 20 14.08 -17.15 -2.29
N GLY A 21 13.51 -16.67 -1.17
CA GLY A 21 13.84 -17.15 0.17
C GLY A 21 15.12 -16.56 0.79
N ASN A 22 15.66 -15.48 0.26
CA ASN A 22 16.86 -14.82 0.78
C ASN A 22 16.55 -13.45 1.40
N PRO A 23 16.92 -13.16 2.64
CA PRO A 23 17.71 -13.96 3.58
C PRO A 23 16.90 -15.00 4.36
N ILE A 24 15.59 -14.96 4.32
CA ILE A 24 14.69 -15.85 5.05
C ILE A 24 13.69 -16.46 4.07
N ASN A 25 13.51 -17.77 4.20
CA ASN A 25 12.47 -18.50 3.50
C ASN A 25 11.25 -18.62 4.42
N PHE A 26 10.14 -17.96 4.08
CA PHE A 26 8.90 -18.07 4.84
C PHE A 26 8.38 -19.51 4.77
N THR A 27 8.07 -20.06 5.93
CA THR A 27 7.27 -21.29 6.02
C THR A 27 5.84 -21.01 5.56
N ALA A 28 5.06 -22.06 5.30
CA ALA A 28 3.64 -21.89 4.99
C ALA A 28 2.90 -21.19 6.12
N PHE A 29 3.19 -21.54 7.39
CA PHE A 29 2.61 -20.88 8.56
C PHE A 29 2.94 -19.38 8.59
N GLN A 30 4.20 -19.00 8.46
CA GLN A 30 4.62 -17.60 8.45
C GLN A 30 3.97 -16.82 7.31
N SER A 31 3.85 -17.42 6.13
CA SER A 31 3.19 -16.80 4.98
C SER A 31 1.72 -16.49 5.26
N TRP A 32 0.95 -17.48 5.75
CA TRP A 32 -0.44 -17.29 6.12
C TRP A 32 -0.61 -16.33 7.29
N PHE A 33 0.24 -16.44 8.31
CA PHE A 33 0.21 -15.55 9.47
C PHE A 33 0.39 -14.09 9.06
N LEU A 34 1.41 -13.79 8.24
CA LEU A 34 1.66 -12.43 7.77
C LEU A 34 0.53 -11.88 6.89
N LEU A 35 -0.06 -12.70 6.02
CA LEU A 35 -1.22 -12.31 5.23
C LEU A 35 -2.43 -12.02 6.11
N ILE A 36 -2.76 -12.92 7.03
CA ILE A 36 -3.91 -12.78 7.94
C ILE A 36 -3.75 -11.56 8.85
N VAL A 37 -2.56 -11.35 9.41
CA VAL A 37 -2.32 -10.21 10.31
C VAL A 37 -2.35 -8.88 9.55
N SER A 38 -1.82 -8.83 8.33
CA SER A 38 -1.88 -7.62 7.50
C SER A 38 -3.33 -7.22 7.18
N VAL A 39 -4.16 -8.16 6.73
CA VAL A 39 -5.59 -7.94 6.46
C VAL A 39 -6.36 -7.72 7.76
N GLY A 40 -6.09 -8.53 8.78
CA GLY A 40 -6.75 -8.48 10.08
C GLY A 40 -6.53 -7.16 10.83
N SER A 41 -5.40 -6.49 10.61
CA SER A 41 -5.15 -5.16 11.21
C SER A 41 -6.15 -4.11 10.73
N VAL A 42 -6.58 -4.17 9.47
CA VAL A 42 -7.61 -3.27 8.93
C VAL A 42 -8.98 -3.61 9.52
N VAL A 43 -9.33 -4.89 9.57
CA VAL A 43 -10.59 -5.32 10.19
C VAL A 43 -10.62 -4.91 11.66
N PHE A 44 -9.54 -5.10 12.40
CA PHE A 44 -9.42 -4.65 13.78
C PHE A 44 -9.55 -3.12 13.90
N PHE A 45 -8.91 -2.35 13.01
CA PHE A 45 -9.06 -0.89 12.98
C PHE A 45 -10.53 -0.49 12.82
N GLU A 46 -11.24 -1.09 11.88
CA GLU A 46 -12.62 -0.73 11.55
C GLU A 46 -13.68 -1.17 12.58
N VAL A 47 -13.46 -2.31 13.26
CA VAL A 47 -14.48 -2.95 14.10
C VAL A 47 -14.08 -2.99 15.58
N GLY A 48 -12.78 -3.16 15.85
CA GLY A 48 -12.27 -3.44 17.19
C GLY A 48 -11.56 -2.28 17.87
N SER A 49 -11.23 -1.19 17.16
CA SER A 49 -10.43 -0.10 17.72
C SER A 49 -11.18 0.87 18.62
N GLY A 50 -12.50 0.76 18.73
CA GLY A 50 -13.35 1.72 19.44
C GLY A 50 -13.03 1.91 20.95
N PHE A 51 -12.37 0.92 21.58
CA PHE A 51 -11.90 1.02 22.96
C PHE A 51 -10.53 1.70 23.09
N LEU A 52 -9.82 1.92 21.99
CA LEU A 52 -8.52 2.55 21.99
C LEU A 52 -8.63 4.08 21.93
N PRO A 53 -7.72 4.81 22.57
CA PRO A 53 -7.65 6.26 22.44
C PRO A 53 -7.50 6.69 20.96
N ARG A 54 -8.27 7.70 20.55
CA ARG A 54 -8.30 8.17 19.15
C ARG A 54 -6.95 8.54 18.55
N PHE A 55 -5.99 8.98 19.38
CA PHE A 55 -4.64 9.30 18.92
C PHE A 55 -3.85 8.05 18.49
N MET A 56 -4.24 6.85 18.93
CA MET A 56 -3.59 5.59 18.55
C MET A 56 -4.08 5.05 17.20
N HIS A 57 -5.26 5.46 16.76
CA HIS A 57 -5.88 4.95 15.54
C HIS A 57 -4.97 5.03 14.30
N PRO A 58 -4.25 6.15 14.03
CA PRO A 58 -3.35 6.22 12.88
C PRO A 58 -2.19 5.22 12.89
N PHE A 59 -1.88 4.64 14.05
CA PHE A 59 -0.74 3.74 14.23
C PHE A 59 -1.10 2.25 14.24
N ILE A 60 -2.39 1.90 14.31
CA ILE A 60 -2.83 0.49 14.40
C ILE A 60 -2.29 -0.33 13.25
N ASN A 61 -2.47 0.17 12.02
CA ASN A 61 -2.02 -0.49 10.80
C ASN A 61 -0.50 -0.42 10.59
N ILE A 62 0.23 0.24 11.47
CA ILE A 62 1.69 0.17 11.57
C ILE A 62 2.08 -0.88 12.60
N ILE A 63 1.60 -0.73 13.83
CA ILE A 63 2.05 -1.51 14.98
C ILE A 63 1.78 -3.00 14.75
N ILE A 64 0.56 -3.36 14.34
CA ILE A 64 0.17 -4.76 14.20
C ILE A 64 0.96 -5.46 13.09
N PRO A 65 0.94 -5.04 11.81
CA PRO A 65 1.64 -5.76 10.74
C PRO A 65 3.16 -5.65 10.85
N LEU A 66 3.71 -4.50 11.28
CA LEU A 66 5.15 -4.36 11.40
C LEU A 66 5.73 -5.18 12.54
N SER A 67 5.02 -5.26 13.69
CA SER A 67 5.43 -6.12 14.80
C SER A 67 5.39 -7.60 14.42
N ALA A 68 4.31 -8.04 13.78
CA ALA A 68 4.20 -9.41 13.28
C ALA A 68 5.33 -9.72 12.29
N PHE A 69 5.58 -8.81 11.35
CA PHE A 69 6.66 -8.96 10.39
C PHE A 69 8.03 -9.02 11.07
N ALA A 70 8.31 -8.13 12.03
CA ALA A 70 9.57 -8.11 12.76
C ALA A 70 9.78 -9.37 13.61
N ILE A 71 8.74 -9.92 14.21
CA ILE A 71 8.81 -11.20 14.94
C ILE A 71 9.22 -12.33 13.99
N GLU A 72 8.58 -12.43 12.83
CA GLU A 72 8.82 -13.51 11.86
C GLU A 72 10.19 -13.41 11.16
N VAL A 73 10.62 -12.19 10.81
CA VAL A 73 11.87 -12.01 10.04
C VAL A 73 13.04 -11.50 10.87
N LYS A 74 12.83 -11.32 12.18
CA LYS A 74 13.85 -10.84 13.14
C LYS A 74 14.52 -9.55 12.63
N SER A 75 15.82 -9.39 12.78
CA SER A 75 16.57 -8.20 12.33
C SER A 75 16.41 -7.85 10.84
N ASN A 76 15.89 -8.77 10.03
CA ASN A 76 15.72 -8.52 8.59
C ASN A 76 14.50 -7.65 8.24
N TRP A 77 13.64 -7.30 9.21
CA TRP A 77 12.50 -6.39 8.97
C TRP A 77 12.94 -5.04 8.41
N THR A 78 14.15 -4.59 8.77
CA THR A 78 14.70 -3.31 8.29
C THR A 78 15.00 -3.30 6.79
N LYS A 79 15.06 -4.45 6.14
CA LYS A 79 15.40 -4.56 4.70
C LYS A 79 14.35 -4.01 3.75
N ILE A 80 13.13 -3.73 4.22
CA ILE A 80 12.12 -3.00 3.44
C ILE A 80 12.38 -1.49 3.38
N PHE A 81 13.27 -1.00 4.25
CA PHE A 81 13.69 0.40 4.33
C PHE A 81 15.04 0.57 3.65
N ARG A 82 15.18 1.57 2.79
CA ARG A 82 16.43 1.85 2.09
C ARG A 82 16.75 3.34 2.13
N LYS A 83 17.96 3.70 1.80
CA LYS A 83 18.36 5.10 1.62
C LYS A 83 17.56 5.73 0.48
N ILE A 84 17.15 6.97 0.69
CA ILE A 84 16.45 7.75 -0.31
C ILE A 84 17.51 8.49 -1.12
N TYR A 85 17.47 8.35 -2.44
CA TYR A 85 18.36 9.05 -3.35
C TYR A 85 17.61 10.18 -4.04
N PHE A 86 18.28 11.27 -4.31
CA PHE A 86 17.69 12.45 -4.97
C PHE A 86 16.92 12.11 -6.27
N LYS A 87 17.44 11.16 -7.05
CA LYS A 87 16.74 10.68 -8.27
C LYS A 87 15.36 10.08 -8.00
N ALA A 88 15.08 9.66 -6.77
CA ALA A 88 13.74 9.15 -6.41
C ALA A 88 12.68 10.26 -6.35
N ILE A 89 13.07 11.52 -6.19
CA ILE A 89 12.15 12.66 -6.20
C ILE A 89 11.42 12.78 -7.54
N LEU A 90 12.16 12.66 -8.66
CA LEU A 90 11.54 12.66 -10.00
C LEU A 90 10.57 11.49 -10.19
N LEU A 91 10.90 10.32 -9.64
CA LEU A 91 10.00 9.18 -9.65
C LEU A 91 8.72 9.46 -8.85
N VAL A 92 8.85 10.07 -7.67
CA VAL A 92 7.70 10.44 -6.82
C VAL A 92 6.74 11.32 -7.58
N PHE A 93 7.20 12.43 -8.16
CA PHE A 93 6.33 13.33 -8.91
C PHE A 93 5.74 12.68 -10.18
N GLY A 94 6.53 11.91 -10.93
CA GLY A 94 6.05 11.21 -12.12
C GLY A 94 4.94 10.22 -11.79
N VAL A 95 5.09 9.43 -10.72
CA VAL A 95 4.07 8.46 -10.31
C VAL A 95 2.85 9.16 -9.70
N LEU A 96 3.04 10.24 -8.96
CA LEU A 96 1.95 11.07 -8.45
C LEU A 96 1.03 11.55 -9.59
N ILE A 97 1.61 12.14 -10.64
CA ILE A 97 0.83 12.62 -11.79
C ILE A 97 0.06 11.46 -12.45
N VAL A 98 0.72 10.33 -12.67
CA VAL A 98 0.07 9.15 -13.26
C VAL A 98 -1.08 8.67 -12.37
N ASN A 99 -0.89 8.61 -11.04
CA ASN A 99 -1.93 8.14 -10.13
C ASN A 99 -3.12 9.11 -10.06
N LEU A 100 -2.89 10.42 -10.06
CA LEU A 100 -3.95 11.42 -10.12
C LEU A 100 -4.79 11.26 -11.41
N ILE A 101 -4.15 11.07 -12.56
CA ILE A 101 -4.84 10.82 -13.83
C ILE A 101 -5.67 9.53 -13.75
N VAL A 102 -5.08 8.43 -13.25
CA VAL A 102 -5.79 7.16 -13.09
C VAL A 102 -6.96 7.30 -12.13
N SER A 103 -6.80 8.01 -11.01
CA SER A 103 -7.86 8.24 -10.02
C SER A 103 -9.01 9.08 -10.61
N ILE A 104 -8.72 10.13 -11.37
CA ILE A 104 -9.75 10.96 -12.05
C ILE A 104 -10.51 10.13 -13.06
N ILE A 105 -9.81 9.39 -13.94
CA ILE A 105 -10.45 8.55 -14.97
C ILE A 105 -11.29 7.45 -14.31
N SER A 106 -10.74 6.75 -13.32
CA SER A 106 -11.46 5.70 -12.58
C SER A 106 -12.69 6.26 -11.87
N GLY A 107 -12.57 7.40 -11.20
CA GLY A 107 -13.68 8.07 -10.52
C GLY A 107 -14.80 8.46 -11.50
N PHE A 108 -14.44 8.98 -12.68
CA PHE A 108 -15.41 9.32 -13.72
C PHE A 108 -16.14 8.08 -14.26
N ILE A 109 -15.41 7.00 -14.53
CA ILE A 109 -16.02 5.75 -15.01
C ILE A 109 -16.93 5.15 -13.93
N LEU A 110 -16.45 5.09 -12.70
CA LEU A 110 -17.20 4.53 -11.58
C LEU A 110 -18.48 5.31 -11.29
N SER A 111 -18.40 6.65 -11.32
CA SER A 111 -19.59 7.51 -11.10
C SER A 111 -20.69 7.28 -12.14
N LYS A 112 -20.32 6.99 -13.39
CA LYS A 112 -21.27 6.73 -14.47
C LYS A 112 -21.85 5.30 -14.49
N PHE A 113 -21.03 4.31 -14.15
CA PHE A 113 -21.38 2.91 -14.43
C PHE A 113 -21.52 2.05 -13.16
N ALA A 114 -21.04 2.48 -12.01
CA ALA A 114 -21.01 1.65 -10.81
C ALA A 114 -21.58 2.32 -9.55
N GLY A 115 -22.08 3.55 -9.64
CA GLY A 115 -22.65 4.25 -8.49
C GLY A 115 -21.58 4.48 -7.39
N ALA A 116 -20.57 5.32 -7.67
CA ALA A 116 -19.46 5.56 -6.73
C ALA A 116 -19.93 6.18 -5.41
N ALA A 117 -19.60 5.57 -4.29
CA ALA A 117 -19.72 6.17 -2.97
C ALA A 117 -18.60 7.20 -2.74
N ALA A 118 -18.91 8.31 -2.09
CA ALA A 118 -17.92 9.30 -1.70
C ALA A 118 -16.92 8.70 -0.69
N ASN A 119 -15.66 9.12 -0.77
CA ASN A 119 -14.67 8.73 0.24
C ASN A 119 -15.04 9.39 1.58
N PRO A 120 -15.24 8.61 2.66
CA PRO A 120 -15.60 9.15 3.97
C PRO A 120 -14.59 10.18 4.52
N ALA A 121 -13.31 10.07 4.13
CA ALA A 121 -12.28 11.00 4.55
C ALA A 121 -12.56 12.43 4.04
N VAL A 122 -13.13 12.59 2.84
CA VAL A 122 -13.53 13.91 2.31
C VAL A 122 -14.66 14.51 3.14
N GLY A 123 -15.66 13.68 3.49
CA GLY A 123 -16.79 14.13 4.32
C GLY A 123 -16.36 14.58 5.73
N SER A 124 -15.29 14.01 6.27
CA SER A 124 -14.76 14.37 7.59
C SER A 124 -14.08 15.74 7.65
N LEU A 125 -13.83 16.37 6.51
CA LEU A 125 -13.21 17.71 6.42
C LEU A 125 -14.24 18.83 6.46
N ASN A 126 -15.51 18.52 6.19
CA ASN A 126 -16.57 19.51 6.15
C ASN A 126 -16.83 20.13 7.54
N GLY A 127 -16.73 21.44 7.62
CA GLY A 127 -16.96 22.20 8.86
C GLY A 127 -15.78 22.25 9.83
N ASN A 128 -14.66 21.64 9.50
CA ASN A 128 -13.43 21.71 10.30
C ASN A 128 -12.77 23.10 10.18
N SER A 129 -12.11 23.52 11.25
CA SER A 129 -11.18 24.65 11.21
C SER A 129 -9.91 24.28 10.42
N THR A 130 -9.18 25.30 9.95
CA THR A 130 -7.86 25.11 9.30
C THR A 130 -6.89 24.29 10.17
N PHE A 131 -6.92 24.50 11.49
CA PHE A 131 -6.08 23.75 12.42
C PHE A 131 -6.43 22.26 12.46
N GLU A 132 -7.72 21.91 12.50
CA GLU A 132 -8.18 20.52 12.47
C GLU A 132 -7.80 19.83 11.16
N ASN A 133 -7.86 20.55 10.08
CA ASN A 133 -7.48 20.06 8.76
C ASN A 133 -5.97 19.82 8.66
N ILE A 134 -5.14 20.67 9.26
CA ILE A 134 -3.69 20.43 9.38
C ILE A 134 -3.43 19.17 10.22
N ILE A 135 -4.10 19.01 11.35
CA ILE A 135 -4.01 17.80 12.17
C ILE A 135 -4.40 16.56 11.37
N PHE A 136 -5.47 16.63 10.59
CA PHE A 136 -5.89 15.55 9.72
C PHE A 136 -4.79 15.19 8.70
N ALA A 137 -4.24 16.19 8.00
CA ALA A 137 -3.16 15.98 7.04
C ALA A 137 -1.91 15.33 7.67
N VAL A 138 -1.55 15.72 8.89
CA VAL A 138 -0.44 15.10 9.63
C VAL A 138 -0.77 13.66 10.04
N LYS A 139 -1.99 13.38 10.47
CA LYS A 139 -2.44 12.02 10.82
C LYS A 139 -2.49 11.06 9.62
N LEU A 140 -2.69 11.58 8.41
CA LEU A 140 -2.62 10.76 7.20
C LEU A 140 -1.24 10.12 7.01
N ILE A 141 -0.15 10.77 7.42
CA ILE A 141 1.20 10.24 7.22
C ILE A 141 1.37 8.83 7.84
N PRO A 142 1.15 8.64 9.17
CA PRO A 142 1.24 7.31 9.75
C PRO A 142 0.15 6.35 9.25
N MET A 143 -1.07 6.82 8.97
CA MET A 143 -2.12 5.97 8.41
C MET A 143 -1.71 5.36 7.07
N LEU A 144 -1.25 6.20 6.14
CA LEU A 144 -0.86 5.76 4.80
C LEU A 144 0.43 4.93 4.81
N PHE A 145 1.36 5.20 5.74
CA PHE A 145 2.49 4.30 5.96
C PHE A 145 2.03 2.90 6.42
N GLY A 146 1.02 2.83 7.27
CA GLY A 146 0.37 1.57 7.66
C GLY A 146 -0.22 0.84 6.45
N GLU A 147 -0.88 1.55 5.54
CA GLU A 147 -1.43 0.99 4.31
C GLU A 147 -0.34 0.48 3.35
N GLU A 148 0.83 1.14 3.33
CA GLU A 148 1.98 0.60 2.61
C GLU A 148 2.44 -0.73 3.19
N LEU A 149 2.49 -0.88 4.51
CA LEU A 149 2.84 -2.16 5.16
C LEU A 149 1.84 -3.26 4.82
N ILE A 150 0.53 -2.95 4.86
CA ILE A 150 -0.56 -3.87 4.49
C ILE A 150 -0.45 -4.33 3.03
N THR A 151 0.17 -3.54 2.17
CA THR A 151 0.40 -3.90 0.76
C THR A 151 1.72 -4.63 0.56
N ILE A 152 2.80 -4.08 1.12
CA ILE A 152 4.17 -4.55 0.84
C ILE A 152 4.48 -5.89 1.52
N ILE A 153 3.97 -6.12 2.73
CA ILE A 153 4.16 -7.42 3.40
C ILE A 153 3.48 -8.54 2.60
N PRO A 154 2.18 -8.47 2.23
CA PRO A 154 1.58 -9.43 1.31
C PRO A 154 2.30 -9.56 -0.03
N PHE A 155 2.73 -8.44 -0.63
CA PHE A 155 3.51 -8.48 -1.87
C PHE A 155 4.76 -9.36 -1.74
N LEU A 156 5.54 -9.20 -0.67
CA LEU A 156 6.76 -9.98 -0.43
C LEU A 156 6.47 -11.46 -0.17
N VAL A 157 5.41 -11.76 0.58
CA VAL A 157 4.97 -13.15 0.83
C VAL A 157 4.56 -13.81 -0.49
N ILE A 158 3.72 -13.14 -1.30
CA ILE A 158 3.24 -13.67 -2.58
C ILE A 158 4.41 -13.81 -3.57
N LEU A 159 5.33 -12.84 -3.60
CA LEU A 159 6.53 -12.90 -4.44
C LEU A 159 7.38 -14.13 -4.12
N GLN A 160 7.62 -14.39 -2.84
CA GLN A 160 8.39 -15.57 -2.43
C GLN A 160 7.65 -16.87 -2.76
N PHE A 161 6.35 -16.94 -2.50
CA PHE A 161 5.51 -18.08 -2.88
C PHE A 161 5.59 -18.37 -4.38
N GLY A 162 5.46 -17.33 -5.20
CA GLY A 162 5.57 -17.44 -6.66
C GLY A 162 6.91 -18.02 -7.11
N THR A 163 7.99 -17.52 -6.54
CA THR A 163 9.34 -17.95 -6.94
C THR A 163 9.75 -19.32 -6.35
N LYS A 164 9.44 -19.59 -5.09
CA LYS A 164 9.87 -20.80 -4.38
C LYS A 164 8.94 -21.99 -4.60
N THR A 165 7.63 -21.75 -4.51
CA THR A 165 6.64 -22.83 -4.57
C THR A 165 6.16 -23.08 -5.98
N LEU A 166 5.71 -22.01 -6.68
CA LEU A 166 5.19 -22.13 -8.05
C LEU A 166 6.29 -22.15 -9.11
N LYS A 167 7.56 -21.92 -8.73
CA LYS A 167 8.70 -21.90 -9.66
C LYS A 167 8.53 -20.92 -10.83
N LEU A 168 7.77 -19.86 -10.63
CA LEU A 168 7.55 -18.82 -11.63
C LEU A 168 8.86 -18.06 -11.93
N SER A 169 8.98 -17.59 -13.17
CA SER A 169 10.03 -16.64 -13.50
C SER A 169 9.87 -15.35 -12.67
N ARG A 170 10.96 -14.60 -12.50
CA ARG A 170 10.93 -13.34 -11.75
C ARG A 170 9.83 -12.40 -12.25
N LYS A 171 9.71 -12.24 -13.57
CA LYS A 171 8.69 -11.37 -14.18
C LYS A 171 7.27 -11.81 -13.79
N GLN A 172 6.97 -13.09 -13.90
CA GLN A 172 5.67 -13.65 -13.53
C GLN A 172 5.40 -13.50 -12.03
N ALA A 173 6.38 -13.80 -11.17
CA ALA A 173 6.23 -13.71 -9.73
C ALA A 173 6.01 -12.26 -9.25
N VAL A 174 6.78 -11.29 -9.81
CA VAL A 174 6.59 -9.86 -9.50
C VAL A 174 5.21 -9.38 -9.99
N THR A 175 4.81 -9.73 -11.20
CA THR A 175 3.48 -9.36 -11.73
C THR A 175 2.36 -9.96 -10.89
N MET A 176 2.47 -11.24 -10.53
CA MET A 176 1.49 -11.91 -9.67
C MET A 176 1.41 -11.24 -8.29
N ALA A 177 2.54 -10.96 -7.65
CA ALA A 177 2.59 -10.30 -6.36
C ALA A 177 1.98 -8.89 -6.43
N TRP A 178 2.27 -8.15 -7.49
CA TRP A 178 1.77 -6.80 -7.71
C TRP A 178 0.24 -6.78 -7.85
N ILE A 179 -0.31 -7.64 -8.72
CA ILE A 179 -1.75 -7.71 -8.95
C ILE A 179 -2.49 -8.21 -7.71
N LEU A 180 -2.02 -9.32 -7.10
CA LEU A 180 -2.72 -9.89 -5.95
C LEU A 180 -2.66 -8.99 -4.71
N SER A 181 -1.54 -8.31 -4.45
CA SER A 181 -1.48 -7.34 -3.35
C SER A 181 -2.40 -6.14 -3.57
N ALA A 182 -2.57 -5.67 -4.81
CA ALA A 182 -3.51 -4.61 -5.15
C ALA A 182 -4.97 -5.06 -4.99
N ILE A 183 -5.31 -6.30 -5.37
CA ILE A 183 -6.64 -6.87 -5.15
C ILE A 183 -6.93 -6.99 -3.64
N ILE A 184 -5.99 -7.50 -2.85
CA ILE A 184 -6.11 -7.59 -1.38
C ILE A 184 -6.34 -6.20 -0.80
N PHE A 185 -5.56 -5.20 -1.23
CA PHE A 185 -5.72 -3.82 -0.79
C PHE A 185 -7.09 -3.24 -1.14
N GLY A 186 -7.58 -3.48 -2.35
CA GLY A 186 -8.94 -3.09 -2.73
C GLY A 186 -10.00 -3.78 -1.87
N ALA A 187 -9.83 -5.08 -1.62
CA ALA A 187 -10.78 -5.87 -0.84
C ALA A 187 -10.92 -5.41 0.62
N VAL A 188 -9.84 -4.96 1.27
CA VAL A 188 -9.92 -4.42 2.64
C VAL A 188 -10.67 -3.09 2.71
N HIS A 189 -10.91 -2.41 1.58
CA HIS A 189 -11.70 -1.18 1.47
C HIS A 189 -13.18 -1.41 1.14
N LEU A 190 -13.65 -2.66 1.06
CA LEU A 190 -15.04 -2.97 0.72
C LEU A 190 -16.04 -2.30 1.67
N LYS A 191 -15.78 -2.33 2.97
CA LYS A 191 -16.64 -1.68 3.97
C LYS A 191 -16.65 -0.17 3.81
N THR A 192 -15.50 0.44 3.56
CA THR A 192 -15.33 1.89 3.33
C THR A 192 -16.24 2.40 2.20
N TYR A 193 -16.44 1.57 1.17
CA TYR A 193 -17.24 1.90 -0.01
C TYR A 193 -18.57 1.12 -0.07
N ASN A 194 -19.19 0.87 1.09
CA ASN A 194 -20.52 0.25 1.20
C ASN A 194 -20.65 -1.07 0.42
N TRP A 195 -19.60 -1.91 0.45
CA TRP A 195 -19.52 -3.19 -0.27
C TRP A 195 -19.61 -3.09 -1.79
N ASN A 196 -19.37 -1.90 -2.35
CA ASN A 196 -19.24 -1.74 -3.81
C ASN A 196 -17.95 -2.38 -4.30
N ILE A 197 -18.04 -3.64 -4.75
CA ILE A 197 -16.89 -4.44 -5.19
C ILE A 197 -16.15 -3.77 -6.37
N ILE A 198 -16.89 -3.17 -7.30
CA ILE A 198 -16.30 -2.51 -8.47
C ILE A 198 -15.46 -1.32 -8.02
N GLN A 199 -15.99 -0.50 -7.13
CA GLN A 199 -15.26 0.66 -6.61
C GLN A 199 -14.05 0.24 -5.77
N ALA A 200 -14.23 -0.70 -4.83
CA ALA A 200 -13.18 -1.11 -3.91
C ALA A 200 -12.08 -1.90 -4.61
N VAL A 201 -12.44 -2.96 -5.36
CA VAL A 201 -11.43 -3.86 -5.93
C VAL A 201 -10.85 -3.32 -7.24
N ILE A 202 -11.69 -2.75 -8.12
CA ILE A 202 -11.22 -2.23 -9.41
C ILE A 202 -10.72 -0.80 -9.25
N GLY A 203 -11.54 0.12 -8.69
CA GLY A 203 -11.16 1.52 -8.56
C GLY A 203 -9.95 1.73 -7.65
N ILE A 204 -10.04 1.31 -6.39
CA ILE A 204 -8.92 1.43 -5.42
C ILE A 204 -7.77 0.49 -5.79
N GLY A 205 -8.05 -0.73 -6.29
CA GLY A 205 -7.02 -1.66 -6.75
C GLY A 205 -6.20 -1.11 -7.92
N MET A 206 -6.80 -0.40 -8.88
CA MET A 206 -6.08 0.24 -9.99
C MET A 206 -5.16 1.37 -9.48
N ALA A 207 -5.65 2.23 -8.59
CA ALA A 207 -4.80 3.24 -7.94
C ALA A 207 -3.65 2.57 -7.17
N ARG A 208 -3.94 1.46 -6.45
CA ARG A 208 -2.92 0.70 -5.71
C ARG A 208 -1.84 0.11 -6.61
N LEU A 209 -2.18 -0.35 -7.81
CA LEU A 209 -1.16 -0.79 -8.78
C LEU A 209 -0.17 0.34 -9.07
N VAL A 210 -0.65 1.55 -9.31
CA VAL A 210 0.23 2.70 -9.57
C VAL A 210 1.04 3.05 -8.32
N LEU A 211 0.42 3.12 -7.14
CA LEU A 211 1.08 3.47 -5.87
C LEU A 211 2.11 2.41 -5.41
N THR A 212 1.96 1.14 -5.79
CA THR A 212 2.94 0.10 -5.49
C THR A 212 4.17 0.14 -6.44
N PHE A 213 4.03 0.74 -7.61
CA PHE A 213 5.11 0.82 -8.60
C PHE A 213 6.42 1.42 -8.07
N PRO A 214 6.43 2.51 -7.25
CA PRO A 214 7.64 3.03 -6.65
C PRO A 214 8.40 2.00 -5.81
N TYR A 215 7.67 1.15 -5.05
CA TYR A 215 8.29 0.06 -4.32
C TYR A 215 8.90 -1.00 -5.26
N ILE A 216 8.19 -1.40 -6.30
CA ILE A 216 8.71 -2.35 -7.30
C ILE A 216 9.99 -1.83 -7.91
N LYS A 217 10.06 -0.53 -8.24
CA LYS A 217 11.22 0.08 -8.85
C LYS A 217 12.39 0.22 -7.89
N THR A 218 12.15 0.68 -6.66
CA THR A 218 13.19 1.08 -5.71
C THR A 218 13.45 0.10 -4.58
N LYS A 219 12.55 -0.86 -4.35
CA LYS A 219 12.50 -1.77 -3.18
C LYS A 219 12.57 -1.02 -1.84
N ASN A 220 12.03 0.20 -1.82
CA ASN A 220 12.05 1.10 -0.67
C ASN A 220 10.63 1.56 -0.34
N ILE A 221 10.13 1.13 0.82
CA ILE A 221 8.78 1.48 1.26
C ILE A 221 8.58 2.99 1.44
N TRP A 222 9.63 3.74 1.84
CA TRP A 222 9.52 5.19 2.01
C TRP A 222 9.14 5.92 0.73
N ILE A 223 9.63 5.46 -0.44
CA ILE A 223 9.31 6.11 -1.71
C ILE A 223 7.83 5.88 -2.06
N ALA A 224 7.31 4.67 -1.83
CA ALA A 224 5.87 4.38 -2.00
C ALA A 224 5.02 5.23 -1.04
N THR A 225 5.42 5.30 0.25
CA THR A 225 4.74 6.13 1.26
C THR A 225 4.69 7.60 0.85
N PHE A 226 5.79 8.17 0.37
CA PHE A 226 5.80 9.57 -0.04
C PHE A 226 4.86 9.85 -1.21
N VAL A 227 4.83 8.97 -2.22
CA VAL A 227 3.88 9.11 -3.33
C VAL A 227 2.45 9.03 -2.81
N HIS A 228 2.15 8.08 -1.92
CA HIS A 228 0.82 7.88 -1.36
C HIS A 228 0.36 9.08 -0.53
N VAL A 229 1.20 9.57 0.36
CA VAL A 229 0.89 10.77 1.17
C VAL A 229 0.63 11.99 0.30
N LEU A 230 1.50 12.23 -0.69
CA LEU A 230 1.31 13.37 -1.61
C LEU A 230 0.04 13.21 -2.45
N ASN A 231 -0.27 11.98 -2.89
CA ASN A 231 -1.49 11.69 -3.63
C ASN A 231 -2.73 12.05 -2.81
N ASP A 232 -2.80 11.58 -1.58
CA ASP A 232 -3.96 11.81 -0.72
C ASP A 232 -4.07 13.26 -0.29
N TRP A 233 -2.95 13.93 -0.05
CA TRP A 233 -2.95 15.38 0.15
C TRP A 233 -3.49 16.12 -1.07
N CYS A 234 -3.09 15.76 -2.29
CA CYS A 234 -3.62 16.38 -3.51
C CYS A 234 -5.13 16.12 -3.70
N LEU A 235 -5.64 14.97 -3.24
CA LEU A 235 -7.06 14.63 -3.38
C LEU A 235 -7.93 15.24 -2.30
N PHE A 236 -7.43 15.38 -1.07
CA PHE A 236 -8.23 15.80 0.07
C PHE A 236 -8.06 17.29 0.41
N LEU A 237 -6.83 17.82 0.34
CA LEU A 237 -6.54 19.21 0.74
C LEU A 237 -7.17 20.31 -0.15
N PRO A 238 -7.47 20.12 -1.45
CA PRO A 238 -8.19 21.16 -2.20
C PRO A 238 -9.52 21.55 -1.58
N GLY A 239 -10.24 20.60 -0.94
CA GLY A 239 -11.45 20.89 -0.17
C GLY A 239 -11.23 21.74 1.09
N LEU A 240 -9.96 22.08 1.44
CA LEU A 240 -9.62 22.96 2.57
C LEU A 240 -9.52 24.43 2.17
N PHE A 241 -9.33 24.72 0.88
CA PHE A 241 -9.01 26.06 0.39
C PHE A 241 -10.07 26.63 -0.54
N PHE A 242 -11.03 25.81 -0.94
CA PHE A 242 -12.14 26.15 -1.84
C PHE A 242 -13.46 25.57 -1.34
#